data_391f8c85aacf8fdb45f14ac2962fd9f7
#
_entry.id   391f8c85aacf8fdb45f14ac2962fd9f7
#
_cell.length_a   1.000
_cell.length_b   1.000
_cell.length_c   1.000
_cell.angle_alpha   90.00
_cell.angle_beta   90.00
_cell.angle_gamma   90.00
#
_symmetry.space_group_name_H-M   'P 1'
#
loop_
_entity.id
_entity.type
_entity.pdbx_description
1 polymer ?
#
loop_
_entity_poly.entity_id
_entity_poly.type
_entity_poly.pdbx_seq_one_letter_code
_entity_poly.pdbx_strand_id
1 'polypeptide(L)'
;MIEFGVHATSIGELDQAVTHCRACPRLVAWREEVARTKRAAFARQEYWGRPVPGFGPADAALAIIGLAPAAHGANRTGRMFTGDRSGDVLYAALYDVGLASQPTSTHAGDGLELFGVRITAPVRCAPPANKPTPAERDTCRQWLGRELELLAPTLRAIVVLGGFGWQATLSALAPAGWQVPRPRPRFGHGVEYDIDGLRLFGCYHVSQQNTFTGKLTPEMIKDVLRRAKSVARL
;
A
#
# COMPACT_ATOMS: atom_id res chain seq x y z
N MET A 1 1.65 -21.03 -17.55
CA MET A 1 1.27 -20.06 -16.51
C MET A 1 1.18 -20.85 -15.21
N ILE A 2 2.06 -20.58 -14.25
CA ILE A 2 1.96 -21.20 -12.93
C ILE A 2 0.89 -20.39 -12.20
N GLU A 3 -0.30 -20.96 -12.06
CA GLU A 3 -1.31 -20.44 -11.15
C GLU A 3 -0.79 -20.63 -9.72
N PHE A 4 -0.12 -19.63 -9.18
CA PHE A 4 0.05 -19.52 -7.75
C PHE A 4 -1.29 -19.00 -7.20
N GLY A 5 -2.27 -19.89 -7.08
CA GLY A 5 -3.51 -19.57 -6.38
C GLY A 5 -3.17 -19.22 -4.93
N VAL A 6 -3.42 -17.98 -4.54
CA VAL A 6 -3.25 -17.57 -3.13
C VAL A 6 -4.41 -18.16 -2.34
N HIS A 7 -4.17 -19.27 -1.65
CA HIS A 7 -5.20 -20.01 -0.88
C HIS A 7 -5.40 -19.50 0.55
N ALA A 8 -4.85 -18.33 0.89
CA ALA A 8 -5.04 -17.75 2.22
C ALA A 8 -6.53 -17.54 2.52
N THR A 9 -7.01 -18.02 3.67
CA THR A 9 -8.40 -17.90 4.11
C THR A 9 -8.63 -16.74 5.08
N SER A 10 -7.53 -16.13 5.55
CA SER A 10 -7.52 -14.97 6.43
C SER A 10 -6.43 -13.96 6.04
N ILE A 11 -6.57 -12.73 6.51
CA ILE A 11 -5.55 -11.68 6.34
C ILE A 11 -4.22 -12.10 6.97
N GLY A 12 -4.24 -12.74 8.13
CA GLY A 12 -3.01 -13.22 8.79
C GLY A 12 -2.27 -14.28 7.97
N GLU A 13 -2.98 -15.24 7.38
CA GLU A 13 -2.40 -16.22 6.47
C GLU A 13 -1.84 -15.57 5.19
N LEU A 14 -2.57 -14.59 4.64
CA LEU A 14 -2.13 -13.84 3.48
C LEU A 14 -0.83 -13.06 3.77
N ASP A 15 -0.77 -12.37 4.90
CA ASP A 15 0.40 -11.61 5.34
C ASP A 15 1.62 -12.52 5.55
N GLN A 16 1.42 -13.71 6.11
CA GLN A 16 2.48 -14.69 6.24
C GLN A 16 2.93 -15.23 4.87
N ALA A 17 1.98 -15.64 4.03
CA ALA A 17 2.26 -16.25 2.73
C ALA A 17 3.01 -15.30 1.78
N VAL A 18 2.62 -14.01 1.72
CA VAL A 18 3.25 -13.03 0.84
C VAL A 18 4.74 -12.86 1.15
N THR A 19 5.17 -12.99 2.41
CA THR A 19 6.57 -12.80 2.82
C THR A 19 7.52 -13.83 2.20
N HIS A 20 7.01 -14.95 1.71
CA HIS A 20 7.77 -16.03 1.08
C HIS A 20 7.78 -15.96 -0.45
N CYS A 21 7.07 -15.00 -1.06
CA CYS A 21 6.95 -14.88 -2.50
C CYS A 21 8.31 -14.58 -3.17
N ARG A 22 8.60 -15.32 -4.25
CA ARG A 22 9.81 -15.15 -5.07
C ARG A 22 9.49 -15.11 -6.58
N ALA A 23 8.25 -14.78 -6.96
CA ALA A 23 7.76 -14.88 -8.34
C ALA A 23 8.40 -13.88 -9.33
N CYS A 24 9.03 -12.79 -8.84
CA CYS A 24 9.64 -11.74 -9.66
C CYS A 24 11.17 -11.73 -9.51
N PRO A 25 11.96 -12.42 -10.37
CA PRO A 25 13.40 -12.57 -10.18
C PRO A 25 14.17 -11.24 -10.03
N ARG A 26 13.83 -10.22 -10.83
CA ARG A 26 14.45 -8.88 -10.75
C ARG A 26 14.20 -8.21 -9.38
N LEU A 27 12.98 -8.31 -8.86
CA LEU A 27 12.65 -7.72 -7.56
C LEU A 27 13.29 -8.51 -6.42
N VAL A 28 13.34 -9.83 -6.53
CA VAL A 28 14.02 -10.69 -5.55
C VAL A 28 15.49 -10.32 -5.46
N ALA A 29 16.19 -10.31 -6.61
CA ALA A 29 17.61 -9.96 -6.64
C ALA A 29 17.87 -8.57 -6.07
N TRP A 30 17.06 -7.57 -6.44
CA TRP A 30 17.23 -6.19 -5.97
C TRP A 30 16.97 -6.02 -4.47
N ARG A 31 15.85 -6.53 -3.94
CA ARG A 31 15.52 -6.36 -2.52
C ARG A 31 16.52 -7.04 -1.60
N GLU A 32 17.02 -8.24 -2.01
CA GLU A 32 18.01 -9.00 -1.26
C GLU A 32 19.40 -8.35 -1.35
N GLU A 33 19.79 -7.84 -2.52
CA GLU A 33 21.03 -7.09 -2.68
C GLU A 33 21.03 -5.82 -1.83
N VAL A 34 19.95 -5.04 -1.83
CA VAL A 34 19.80 -3.86 -0.97
C VAL A 34 19.88 -4.25 0.52
N ALA A 35 19.30 -5.38 0.92
CA ALA A 35 19.36 -5.85 2.30
C ALA A 35 20.77 -6.28 2.71
N ARG A 36 21.56 -6.80 1.77
CA ARG A 36 22.95 -7.21 1.99
C ARG A 36 23.91 -6.02 2.03
N THR A 37 23.81 -5.09 1.06
CA THR A 37 24.72 -3.95 0.90
C THR A 37 24.39 -2.81 1.83
N LYS A 38 23.08 -2.64 2.16
CA LYS A 38 22.55 -1.63 3.04
C LYS A 38 22.90 -0.19 2.59
N ARG A 39 22.40 0.80 3.28
CA ARG A 39 22.83 2.20 3.20
C ARG A 39 23.71 2.51 4.41
N ALA A 40 24.75 3.30 4.26
CA ALA A 40 25.68 3.63 5.35
C ALA A 40 24.98 4.09 6.63
N ALA A 41 23.95 4.93 6.52
CA ALA A 41 23.14 5.40 7.65
C ALA A 41 22.42 4.27 8.42
N PHE A 42 22.23 3.10 7.80
CA PHE A 42 21.54 1.95 8.37
C PHE A 42 22.39 0.68 8.39
N ALA A 43 23.71 0.81 8.31
CA ALA A 43 24.67 -0.31 8.21
C ALA A 43 24.55 -1.31 9.38
N ARG A 44 24.19 -0.81 10.58
CA ARG A 44 24.03 -1.62 11.79
C ARG A 44 22.65 -2.26 11.96
N GLN A 45 21.67 -1.90 11.10
CA GLN A 45 20.31 -2.42 11.20
C GLN A 45 20.19 -3.72 10.39
N GLU A 46 19.39 -4.64 10.87
CA GLU A 46 18.94 -5.78 10.08
C GLU A 46 17.85 -5.33 9.13
N TYR A 47 18.00 -5.67 7.85
CA TYR A 47 16.98 -5.39 6.85
C TYR A 47 16.04 -6.57 6.71
N TRP A 48 14.76 -6.28 6.56
CA TRP A 48 13.73 -7.28 6.28
C TRP A 48 14.01 -8.06 4.99
N GLY A 49 14.31 -7.39 3.88
CA GLY A 49 14.75 -7.97 2.61
C GLY A 49 13.78 -8.94 1.93
N ARG A 50 12.52 -8.98 2.36
CA ARG A 50 11.47 -9.87 1.85
C ARG A 50 10.29 -9.07 1.30
N PRO A 51 9.28 -9.70 0.65
CA PRO A 51 8.03 -9.02 0.36
C PRO A 51 7.41 -8.46 1.63
N VAL A 52 6.84 -7.27 1.53
CA VAL A 52 6.24 -6.59 2.68
C VAL A 52 4.73 -6.88 2.72
N PRO A 53 4.21 -7.42 3.83
CA PRO A 53 2.78 -7.65 4.00
C PRO A 53 1.99 -6.34 4.12
N GLY A 54 0.66 -6.42 4.15
CA GLY A 54 -0.18 -5.30 4.53
C GLY A 54 0.02 -4.94 6.01
N PHE A 55 -0.40 -3.73 6.39
CA PHE A 55 -0.33 -3.26 7.77
C PHE A 55 -1.67 -2.67 8.21
N GLY A 56 -2.17 -3.09 9.34
CA GLY A 56 -3.45 -2.68 9.92
C GLY A 56 -4.40 -3.86 10.16
N PRO A 57 -5.59 -3.62 10.73
CA PRO A 57 -6.53 -4.65 11.14
C PRO A 57 -7.04 -5.49 9.96
N ALA A 58 -7.46 -6.71 10.28
CA ALA A 58 -7.98 -7.67 9.30
C ALA A 58 -9.41 -7.36 8.82
N ASP A 59 -10.14 -6.55 9.57
CA ASP A 59 -11.51 -6.11 9.34
C ASP A 59 -11.59 -4.61 8.96
N ALA A 60 -10.54 -4.08 8.36
CA ALA A 60 -10.44 -2.67 8.01
C ALA A 60 -11.60 -2.23 7.08
N ALA A 61 -12.22 -1.10 7.43
CA ALA A 61 -13.25 -0.46 6.61
C ALA A 61 -12.67 0.50 5.55
N LEU A 62 -11.41 0.90 5.70
CA LEU A 62 -10.66 1.75 4.79
C LEU A 62 -9.35 1.08 4.39
N ALA A 63 -9.10 0.94 3.09
CA ALA A 63 -7.78 0.53 2.58
C ALA A 63 -7.01 1.73 2.00
N ILE A 64 -5.70 1.78 2.22
CA ILE A 64 -4.80 2.73 1.56
C ILE A 64 -3.83 1.93 0.69
N ILE A 65 -3.84 2.23 -0.61
CA ILE A 65 -3.03 1.49 -1.60
C ILE A 65 -1.94 2.40 -2.15
N GLY A 66 -0.68 2.03 -1.86
CA GLY A 66 0.50 2.76 -2.33
C GLY A 66 1.00 2.31 -3.70
N LEU A 67 2.32 2.33 -3.87
CA LEU A 67 3.04 1.89 -5.08
C LEU A 67 3.76 0.55 -4.85
N ALA A 68 4.77 0.59 -4.01
CA ALA A 68 5.66 -0.52 -3.67
C ALA A 68 6.52 -0.14 -2.45
N PRO A 69 7.14 -1.10 -1.74
CA PRO A 69 8.09 -0.84 -0.69
C PRO A 69 9.29 -0.01 -1.17
N ALA A 70 9.70 1.01 -0.40
CA ALA A 70 10.94 1.72 -0.64
C ALA A 70 12.14 0.87 -0.19
N ALA A 71 13.26 0.95 -0.95
CA ALA A 71 14.46 0.13 -0.73
C ALA A 71 15.05 0.26 0.70
N HIS A 72 15.08 1.47 1.25
CA HIS A 72 15.59 1.77 2.60
C HIS A 72 14.49 2.15 3.61
N GLY A 73 13.20 2.08 3.19
CA GLY A 73 12.01 2.20 4.02
C GLY A 73 11.43 0.84 4.34
N ALA A 74 10.33 0.47 3.73
CA ALA A 74 9.61 -0.77 4.02
C ALA A 74 10.41 -2.05 3.71
N ASN A 75 11.32 -2.06 2.72
CA ASN A 75 12.23 -3.19 2.49
C ASN A 75 13.26 -3.35 3.64
N ARG A 76 13.57 -2.28 4.37
CA ARG A 76 14.40 -2.33 5.58
C ARG A 76 13.59 -2.76 6.81
N THR A 77 12.41 -2.18 7.00
CA THR A 77 11.66 -2.28 8.26
C THR A 77 10.62 -3.42 8.28
N GLY A 78 10.22 -3.95 7.13
CA GLY A 78 9.17 -4.98 7.04
C GLY A 78 7.74 -4.45 7.15
N ARG A 79 7.54 -3.11 7.29
CA ARG A 79 6.21 -2.51 7.40
C ARG A 79 6.01 -1.40 6.35
N MET A 80 4.83 -1.37 5.72
CA MET A 80 4.49 -0.39 4.69
C MET A 80 4.67 1.04 5.17
N PHE A 81 5.25 1.91 4.33
CA PHE A 81 5.50 3.33 4.60
C PHE A 81 6.26 3.60 5.90
N THR A 82 7.17 2.73 6.32
CA THR A 82 7.88 2.85 7.59
C THR A 82 9.35 3.13 7.38
N GLY A 83 9.85 4.16 8.08
CA GLY A 83 11.27 4.53 8.09
C GLY A 83 11.75 5.26 6.84
N ASP A 84 10.86 5.96 6.14
CA ASP A 84 11.18 6.84 5.02
C ASP A 84 10.24 8.07 4.98
N ARG A 85 10.62 9.07 4.17
CA ARG A 85 9.89 10.36 4.08
C ARG A 85 8.44 10.23 3.60
N SER A 86 8.13 9.24 2.79
CA SER A 86 6.74 9.00 2.36
C SER A 86 5.88 8.53 3.54
N GLY A 87 6.47 7.73 4.41
CA GLY A 87 5.86 7.31 5.67
C GLY A 87 5.64 8.48 6.63
N ASP A 88 6.64 9.36 6.79
CA ASP A 88 6.49 10.54 7.63
C ASP A 88 5.26 11.38 7.24
N VAL A 89 5.08 11.61 5.92
CA VAL A 89 3.94 12.40 5.42
C VAL A 89 2.61 11.67 5.62
N LEU A 90 2.57 10.37 5.31
CA LEU A 90 1.33 9.60 5.38
C LEU A 90 0.86 9.43 6.83
N TYR A 91 1.75 9.02 7.73
CA TYR A 91 1.35 8.75 9.11
C TYR A 91 1.06 10.03 9.90
N ALA A 92 1.75 11.12 9.63
CA ALA A 92 1.38 12.43 10.20
C ALA A 92 -0.05 12.82 9.77
N ALA A 93 -0.40 12.64 8.50
CA ALA A 93 -1.74 12.94 8.01
C ALA A 93 -2.81 11.99 8.60
N LEU A 94 -2.50 10.70 8.75
CA LEU A 94 -3.40 9.71 9.38
C LEU A 94 -3.63 10.04 10.86
N TYR A 95 -2.58 10.41 11.59
CA TYR A 95 -2.67 10.83 12.98
C TYR A 95 -3.54 12.09 13.14
N ASP A 96 -3.31 13.11 12.29
CA ASP A 96 -4.06 14.37 12.32
C ASP A 96 -5.58 14.16 12.09
N VAL A 97 -5.95 13.11 11.33
CA VAL A 97 -7.37 12.80 11.10
C VAL A 97 -7.90 11.70 12.03
N GLY A 98 -7.11 11.26 13.01
CA GLY A 98 -7.50 10.27 14.02
C GLY A 98 -7.64 8.84 13.47
N LEU A 99 -6.79 8.44 12.52
CA LEU A 99 -6.73 7.11 11.93
C LEU A 99 -5.46 6.33 12.32
N ALA A 100 -4.55 6.95 13.06
CA ALA A 100 -3.33 6.34 13.58
C ALA A 100 -3.07 6.76 15.03
N SER A 101 -2.41 5.91 15.82
CA SER A 101 -2.10 6.16 17.24
C SER A 101 -0.98 7.17 17.46
N GLN A 102 -0.13 7.37 16.45
CA GLN A 102 1.01 8.30 16.50
C GLN A 102 1.36 8.83 15.10
N PRO A 103 2.00 10.02 15.01
CA PRO A 103 2.33 10.65 13.72
C PRO A 103 3.60 10.10 13.06
N THR A 104 4.34 9.22 13.73
CA THR A 104 5.63 8.69 13.27
C THR A 104 5.58 7.19 13.02
N SER A 105 6.44 6.72 12.09
CA SER A 105 6.58 5.30 11.76
C SER A 105 8.05 4.99 11.48
N THR A 106 8.76 4.48 12.48
CA THR A 106 10.21 4.30 12.44
C THR A 106 10.66 2.87 12.22
N HIS A 107 9.99 1.89 12.86
CA HIS A 107 10.25 0.45 12.72
C HIS A 107 8.99 -0.36 13.05
N ALA A 108 8.96 -1.65 12.72
CA ALA A 108 7.77 -2.49 12.84
C ALA A 108 7.24 -2.66 14.28
N GLY A 109 8.09 -2.49 15.30
CA GLY A 109 7.73 -2.62 16.72
C GLY A 109 7.65 -1.28 17.47
N ASP A 110 7.38 -0.16 16.81
CA ASP A 110 7.37 1.18 17.42
C ASP A 110 6.05 1.57 18.11
N GLY A 111 5.10 0.66 18.24
CA GLY A 111 3.82 0.90 18.90
C GLY A 111 2.77 1.60 18.04
N LEU A 112 3.06 1.85 16.74
CA LEU A 112 2.08 2.42 15.82
C LEU A 112 0.92 1.45 15.57
N GLU A 113 -0.30 1.95 15.79
CA GLU A 113 -1.55 1.26 15.49
C GLU A 113 -2.39 2.06 14.49
N LEU A 114 -3.20 1.37 13.69
CA LEU A 114 -4.14 1.95 12.73
C LEU A 114 -5.58 1.63 13.15
N PHE A 115 -6.45 2.63 13.11
CA PHE A 115 -7.84 2.51 13.53
C PHE A 115 -8.76 2.32 12.32
N GLY A 116 -9.16 1.06 12.06
CA GLY A 116 -10.03 0.70 10.94
C GLY A 116 -9.41 0.86 9.55
N VAL A 117 -8.10 1.09 9.47
CA VAL A 117 -7.35 1.32 8.22
C VAL A 117 -6.36 0.20 7.97
N ARG A 118 -6.30 -0.29 6.72
CA ARG A 118 -5.24 -1.20 6.27
C ARG A 118 -4.45 -0.57 5.13
N ILE A 119 -3.13 -0.57 5.26
CA ILE A 119 -2.21 -0.02 4.26
C ILE A 119 -1.54 -1.15 3.51
N THR A 120 -1.57 -1.09 2.19
CA THR A 120 -1.00 -2.10 1.31
C THR A 120 -0.42 -1.49 0.03
N ALA A 121 0.14 -2.33 -0.84
CA ALA A 121 0.67 -1.92 -2.14
C ALA A 121 0.44 -3.00 -3.20
N PRO A 122 0.26 -2.62 -4.48
CA PRO A 122 0.07 -3.56 -5.58
C PRO A 122 1.33 -4.37 -5.90
N VAL A 123 2.51 -3.88 -5.52
CA VAL A 123 3.77 -4.60 -5.61
C VAL A 123 4.38 -4.71 -4.22
N ARG A 124 4.67 -5.94 -3.78
CA ARG A 124 5.09 -6.24 -2.39
C ARG A 124 6.59 -6.20 -2.16
N CYS A 125 7.38 -6.04 -3.21
CA CYS A 125 8.84 -5.99 -3.14
C CYS A 125 9.34 -4.61 -3.57
N ALA A 126 10.46 -4.15 -2.97
CA ALA A 126 11.12 -2.94 -3.42
C ALA A 126 11.62 -3.08 -4.87
N PRO A 127 11.24 -2.19 -5.79
CA PRO A 127 11.77 -2.21 -7.15
C PRO A 127 12.98 -1.28 -7.27
N PRO A 128 13.91 -1.54 -8.21
CA PRO A 128 14.96 -0.60 -8.56
C PRO A 128 14.37 0.78 -8.92
N ALA A 129 14.98 1.85 -8.39
CA ALA A 129 14.58 3.25 -8.61
C ALA A 129 13.10 3.54 -8.28
N ASN A 130 12.45 2.76 -7.40
CA ASN A 130 11.02 2.82 -7.09
C ASN A 130 10.11 2.67 -8.32
N LYS A 131 10.56 1.93 -9.35
CA LYS A 131 9.84 1.74 -10.61
C LYS A 131 9.57 0.25 -10.86
N PRO A 132 8.44 -0.29 -10.39
CA PRO A 132 8.01 -1.63 -10.78
C PRO A 132 7.59 -1.63 -12.25
N THR A 133 7.80 -2.75 -12.93
CA THR A 133 7.33 -2.94 -14.30
C THR A 133 5.85 -3.34 -14.34
N PRO A 134 5.15 -3.16 -15.48
CA PRO A 134 3.80 -3.68 -15.67
C PRO A 134 3.70 -5.20 -15.43
N ALA A 135 4.69 -5.97 -15.90
CA ALA A 135 4.73 -7.42 -15.69
C ALA A 135 4.83 -7.80 -14.19
N GLU A 136 5.64 -7.08 -13.42
CA GLU A 136 5.75 -7.29 -11.98
C GLU A 136 4.46 -6.93 -11.23
N ARG A 137 3.80 -5.82 -11.63
CA ARG A 137 2.47 -5.48 -11.14
C ARG A 137 1.47 -6.61 -11.40
N ASP A 138 1.45 -7.13 -12.63
CA ASP A 138 0.47 -8.13 -13.04
C ASP A 138 0.75 -9.49 -12.36
N THR A 139 2.01 -9.87 -12.19
CA THR A 139 2.42 -11.03 -11.39
C THR A 139 2.02 -10.86 -9.91
N CYS A 140 2.19 -9.66 -9.34
CA CYS A 140 1.90 -9.39 -7.93
C CYS A 140 0.40 -9.18 -7.64
N ARG A 141 -0.43 -8.94 -8.68
CA ARG A 141 -1.87 -8.63 -8.56
C ARG A 141 -2.65 -9.63 -7.75
N GLN A 142 -2.28 -10.92 -7.77
CA GLN A 142 -2.95 -11.97 -7.00
C GLN A 142 -2.98 -11.66 -5.48
N TRP A 143 -1.91 -11.06 -4.94
CA TRP A 143 -1.84 -10.70 -3.53
C TRP A 143 -2.80 -9.57 -3.18
N LEU A 144 -2.83 -8.52 -4.00
CA LEU A 144 -3.77 -7.42 -3.80
C LEU A 144 -5.22 -7.87 -4.01
N GLY A 145 -5.49 -8.68 -5.03
CA GLY A 145 -6.83 -9.24 -5.28
C GLY A 145 -7.33 -10.04 -4.09
N ARG A 146 -6.52 -10.98 -3.60
CA ARG A 146 -6.91 -11.79 -2.43
C ARG A 146 -7.10 -10.96 -1.16
N GLU A 147 -6.26 -9.93 -0.95
CA GLU A 147 -6.43 -9.03 0.19
C GLU A 147 -7.76 -8.26 0.12
N LEU A 148 -8.13 -7.75 -1.06
CA LEU A 148 -9.41 -7.08 -1.27
C LEU A 148 -10.60 -8.03 -1.07
N GLU A 149 -10.53 -9.26 -1.57
CA GLU A 149 -11.56 -10.29 -1.33
C GLU A 149 -11.76 -10.56 0.17
N LEU A 150 -10.67 -10.73 0.93
CA LEU A 150 -10.72 -10.97 2.36
C LEU A 150 -11.27 -9.77 3.16
N LEU A 151 -11.03 -8.55 2.68
CA LEU A 151 -11.55 -7.32 3.28
C LEU A 151 -13.00 -7.00 2.84
N ALA A 152 -13.51 -7.61 1.77
CA ALA A 152 -14.79 -7.25 1.18
C ALA A 152 -15.97 -7.16 2.18
N PRO A 153 -16.07 -8.01 3.22
CA PRO A 153 -17.18 -7.92 4.19
C PRO A 153 -17.23 -6.58 4.97
N THR A 154 -16.08 -5.94 5.18
CA THR A 154 -15.96 -4.72 6.00
C THR A 154 -15.54 -3.49 5.20
N LEU A 155 -14.90 -3.67 4.05
CA LEU A 155 -14.32 -2.59 3.24
C LEU A 155 -15.40 -1.69 2.63
N ARG A 156 -15.30 -0.39 2.88
CA ARG A 156 -16.24 0.65 2.40
C ARG A 156 -15.57 1.68 1.51
N ALA A 157 -14.28 1.93 1.75
CA ALA A 157 -13.51 2.93 1.02
C ALA A 157 -12.08 2.47 0.73
N ILE A 158 -11.54 2.94 -0.39
CA ILE A 158 -10.13 2.78 -0.76
C ILE A 158 -9.58 4.16 -1.13
N VAL A 159 -8.46 4.55 -0.52
CA VAL A 159 -7.63 5.68 -0.97
C VAL A 159 -6.43 5.15 -1.73
N VAL A 160 -6.27 5.57 -2.98
CA VAL A 160 -5.16 5.13 -3.83
C VAL A 160 -4.15 6.25 -4.04
N LEU A 161 -2.91 5.98 -3.69
CA LEU A 161 -1.80 6.93 -3.78
C LEU A 161 -1.08 6.81 -5.14
N GLY A 162 -1.48 7.65 -6.09
CA GLY A 162 -0.85 7.77 -7.41
C GLY A 162 -1.44 6.89 -8.51
N GLY A 163 -1.17 7.27 -9.76
CA GLY A 163 -1.79 6.66 -10.95
C GLY A 163 -1.42 5.19 -11.18
N PHE A 164 -0.21 4.75 -10.79
CA PHE A 164 0.18 3.34 -10.89
C PHE A 164 -0.65 2.45 -9.96
N GLY A 165 -0.78 2.87 -8.68
CA GLY A 165 -1.66 2.20 -7.72
C GLY A 165 -3.10 2.17 -8.18
N TRP A 166 -3.59 3.27 -8.78
CA TRP A 166 -4.93 3.38 -9.33
C TRP A 166 -5.24 2.32 -10.40
N GLN A 167 -4.36 2.20 -11.39
CA GLN A 167 -4.53 1.19 -12.45
C GLN A 167 -4.46 -0.24 -11.89
N ALA A 168 -3.54 -0.47 -10.95
CA ALA A 168 -3.42 -1.77 -10.30
C ALA A 168 -4.67 -2.12 -9.47
N THR A 169 -5.20 -1.16 -8.70
CA THR A 169 -6.42 -1.34 -7.91
C THR A 169 -7.62 -1.67 -8.79
N LEU A 170 -7.88 -0.89 -9.84
CA LEU A 170 -8.97 -1.17 -10.78
C LEU A 170 -8.83 -2.53 -11.47
N SER A 171 -7.60 -3.01 -11.67
CA SER A 171 -7.35 -4.34 -12.25
C SER A 171 -7.51 -5.48 -11.25
N ALA A 172 -7.39 -5.19 -9.94
CA ALA A 172 -7.55 -6.17 -8.87
C ALA A 172 -9.01 -6.27 -8.39
N LEU A 173 -9.79 -5.18 -8.47
CA LEU A 173 -11.18 -5.15 -8.01
C LEU A 173 -12.09 -6.12 -8.76
N ALA A 174 -11.98 -6.20 -10.09
CA ALA A 174 -12.86 -7.07 -10.88
C ALA A 174 -12.70 -8.56 -10.54
N PRO A 175 -11.48 -9.13 -10.45
CA PRO A 175 -11.30 -10.50 -9.95
C PRO A 175 -11.74 -10.70 -8.51
N ALA A 176 -11.70 -9.64 -7.69
CA ALA A 176 -12.13 -9.66 -6.28
C ALA A 176 -13.65 -9.45 -6.09
N GLY A 177 -14.42 -9.42 -7.17
CA GLY A 177 -15.89 -9.45 -7.13
C GLY A 177 -16.59 -8.12 -7.39
N TRP A 178 -15.88 -6.98 -7.57
CA TRP A 178 -16.52 -5.69 -7.87
C TRP A 178 -16.70 -5.42 -9.35
N GLN A 179 -17.80 -4.79 -9.73
CA GLN A 179 -18.09 -4.41 -11.11
C GLN A 179 -17.43 -3.07 -11.46
N VAL A 180 -16.23 -3.13 -12.03
CA VAL A 180 -15.50 -1.93 -12.45
C VAL A 180 -16.15 -1.35 -13.73
N PRO A 181 -16.60 -0.08 -13.73
CA PRO A 181 -17.31 0.51 -14.86
C PRO A 181 -16.42 0.67 -16.12
N ARG A 182 -17.07 0.73 -17.26
CA ARG A 182 -16.44 1.04 -18.56
C ARG A 182 -17.09 2.29 -19.16
N PRO A 183 -16.30 3.33 -19.53
CA PRO A 183 -14.84 3.44 -19.42
C PRO A 183 -14.34 3.43 -17.97
N ARG A 184 -13.11 2.92 -17.75
CA ARG A 184 -12.52 2.88 -16.41
C ARG A 184 -12.38 4.27 -15.80
N PRO A 185 -12.64 4.46 -14.50
CA PRO A 185 -12.43 5.71 -13.79
C PRO A 185 -11.02 6.28 -13.99
N ARG A 186 -10.92 7.57 -14.31
CA ARG A 186 -9.64 8.24 -14.53
C ARG A 186 -9.04 8.67 -13.20
N PHE A 187 -7.73 8.49 -13.06
CA PHE A 187 -7.00 8.97 -11.90
C PHE A 187 -6.93 10.49 -11.86
N GLY A 188 -7.14 11.06 -10.70
CA GLY A 188 -6.90 12.45 -10.35
C GLY A 188 -6.77 12.60 -8.84
N HIS A 189 -6.16 13.69 -8.37
CA HIS A 189 -6.18 14.01 -6.95
C HIS A 189 -7.57 14.50 -6.55
N GLY A 190 -8.11 13.99 -5.44
CA GLY A 190 -9.43 14.37 -4.92
C GLY A 190 -10.62 13.76 -5.68
N VAL A 191 -10.38 12.98 -6.75
CA VAL A 191 -11.48 12.27 -7.44
C VAL A 191 -12.08 11.21 -6.53
N GLU A 192 -13.37 10.98 -6.70
CA GLU A 192 -14.16 9.99 -5.98
C GLU A 192 -15.06 9.27 -6.95
N TYR A 193 -15.09 7.95 -6.88
CA TYR A 193 -15.96 7.09 -7.68
C TYR A 193 -16.63 6.05 -6.81
N ASP A 194 -17.88 5.75 -7.13
CA ASP A 194 -18.56 4.57 -6.62
C ASP A 194 -18.29 3.40 -7.55
N ILE A 195 -17.79 2.30 -6.99
CA ILE A 195 -17.55 1.06 -7.71
C ILE A 195 -18.30 -0.05 -6.99
N ASP A 196 -19.55 -0.25 -7.40
CA ASP A 196 -20.40 -1.30 -6.86
C ASP A 196 -20.57 -1.19 -5.32
N GLY A 197 -20.82 0.03 -4.84
CA GLY A 197 -20.95 0.37 -3.42
C GLY A 197 -19.63 0.62 -2.68
N LEU A 198 -18.48 0.32 -3.28
CA LEU A 198 -17.16 0.64 -2.75
C LEU A 198 -16.71 2.03 -3.23
N ARG A 199 -16.38 2.94 -2.30
CA ARG A 199 -15.89 4.27 -2.66
C ARG A 199 -14.38 4.27 -2.91
N LEU A 200 -13.98 4.69 -4.10
CA LEU A 200 -12.58 4.78 -4.54
C LEU A 200 -12.15 6.24 -4.63
N PHE A 201 -11.15 6.61 -3.83
CA PHE A 201 -10.58 7.96 -3.79
C PHE A 201 -9.19 8.00 -4.43
N GLY A 202 -8.93 9.00 -5.27
CA GLY A 202 -7.62 9.26 -5.83
C GLY A 202 -6.86 10.32 -5.02
N CYS A 203 -5.61 10.04 -4.66
CA CYS A 203 -4.71 10.98 -4.03
C CYS A 203 -3.36 10.99 -4.77
N TYR A 204 -2.72 12.15 -4.93
CA TYR A 204 -1.33 12.17 -5.39
C TYR A 204 -0.45 11.38 -4.42
N HIS A 205 0.58 10.70 -4.96
CA HIS A 205 1.47 9.88 -4.14
C HIS A 205 2.29 10.76 -3.18
N VAL A 206 2.45 10.30 -1.94
CA VAL A 206 3.20 10.97 -0.85
C VAL A 206 4.73 10.95 -1.06
N SER A 207 5.20 10.84 -2.30
CA SER A 207 6.62 10.85 -2.65
C SER A 207 7.27 12.20 -2.38
N GLN A 208 8.58 12.20 -2.11
CA GLN A 208 9.36 13.42 -1.95
C GLN A 208 9.20 14.37 -3.14
N GLN A 209 9.15 13.86 -4.37
CA GLN A 209 8.91 14.67 -5.56
C GLN A 209 7.62 15.47 -5.47
N ASN A 210 6.51 14.87 -5.04
CA ASN A 210 5.23 15.57 -4.96
C ASN A 210 5.15 16.51 -3.75
N THR A 211 5.73 16.14 -2.63
CA THR A 211 5.67 16.93 -1.39
C THR A 211 6.63 18.13 -1.43
N PHE A 212 7.85 17.96 -1.95
CA PHE A 212 8.81 19.07 -2.04
C PHE A 212 8.46 20.10 -3.14
N THR A 213 7.78 19.68 -4.20
CA THR A 213 7.31 20.58 -5.25
C THR A 213 5.97 21.26 -4.94
N GLY A 214 5.35 20.94 -3.80
CA GLY A 214 4.03 21.46 -3.44
C GLY A 214 2.87 20.85 -4.23
N LYS A 215 3.12 19.85 -5.09
CA LYS A 215 2.07 19.15 -5.84
C LYS A 215 1.11 18.41 -4.92
N LEU A 216 1.60 17.93 -3.78
CA LEU A 216 0.79 17.39 -2.69
C LEU A 216 1.15 18.13 -1.40
N THR A 217 0.19 18.82 -0.82
CA THR A 217 0.33 19.49 0.49
C THR A 217 -0.26 18.62 1.61
N PRO A 218 0.09 18.87 2.90
CA PRO A 218 -0.52 18.18 4.03
C PRO A 218 -2.05 18.31 4.08
N GLU A 219 -2.60 19.48 3.77
CA GLU A 219 -4.05 19.68 3.76
C GLU A 219 -4.75 18.89 2.64
N MET A 220 -4.13 18.79 1.47
CA MET A 220 -4.69 18.03 0.36
C MET A 220 -4.85 16.55 0.70
N ILE A 221 -3.86 15.92 1.33
CA ILE A 221 -3.97 14.50 1.73
C ILE A 221 -4.97 14.34 2.88
N LYS A 222 -4.98 15.26 3.86
CA LYS A 222 -5.92 15.22 4.98
C LYS A 222 -7.38 15.36 4.51
N ASP A 223 -7.66 16.20 3.49
CA ASP A 223 -9.00 16.31 2.91
C ASP A 223 -9.47 14.97 2.34
N VAL A 224 -8.65 14.31 1.51
CA VAL A 224 -8.99 13.00 0.95
C VAL A 224 -9.21 11.97 2.07
N LEU A 225 -8.36 11.95 3.09
CA LEU A 225 -8.47 11.03 4.22
C LEU A 225 -9.74 11.27 5.05
N ARG A 226 -10.12 12.54 5.33
CA ARG A 226 -11.36 12.88 6.07
C ARG A 226 -12.60 12.40 5.31
N ARG A 227 -12.65 12.62 4.00
CA ARG A 227 -13.76 12.15 3.15
C ARG A 227 -13.84 10.62 3.16
N ALA A 228 -12.72 9.94 2.96
CA ALA A 228 -12.67 8.48 2.99
C ALA A 228 -13.03 7.92 4.38
N LYS A 229 -12.56 8.55 5.47
CA LYS A 229 -12.92 8.22 6.85
C LYS A 229 -14.43 8.30 7.08
N SER A 230 -15.07 9.38 6.62
CA SER A 230 -16.52 9.57 6.74
C SER A 230 -17.29 8.45 6.03
N VAL A 231 -16.91 8.09 4.80
CA VAL A 231 -17.52 6.97 4.06
C VAL A 231 -17.28 5.64 4.77
N ALA A 232 -16.10 5.42 5.31
CA ALA A 232 -15.75 4.21 6.06
C ALA A 232 -16.43 4.14 7.44
N ARG A 233 -17.03 5.23 7.93
CA ARG A 233 -17.68 5.37 9.24
C ARG A 233 -16.70 5.10 10.41
N LEU A 234 -15.52 5.67 10.32
CA LEU A 234 -14.45 5.57 11.31
C LEU A 234 -14.35 6.83 12.19
#